data_0613edd87fb2d7f2154053beb333b0c9
#
_entry.id   0613edd87fb2d7f2154053beb333b0c9
#
_cell.length_a   1.000
_cell.length_b   1.000
_cell.length_c   1.000
_cell.angle_alpha   90.00
_cell.angle_beta   90.00
_cell.angle_gamma   90.00
#
_symmetry.space_group_name_H-M   'P 1'
#
loop_
_entity.id
_entity.type
_entity.pdbx_description
1 polymer ?
#
loop_
_entity_poly.entity_id
_entity_poly.type
_entity_poly.pdbx_seq_one_letter_code
_entity_poly.pdbx_strand_id
1 'polypeptide(L)'
;MKELRPGVWHWTSPHPDWDSEQWWPEVVSSYAIELGDDFVLFDPLAVPDELRERATAVVLTAPYHERYARKLGLPIHTPPADTWEDWVEKFGIDADKVRGMESEDLAWLRAGEGKGHFHEPGPWPFGILASAGREENDLVLWIPARGVIVSGDSLSDFGDGLGIQMGGRKHLTPEQVAARLRPLLDLPIELVLPAHGEPTDRAALESALS
;
A
#
# COMPACT_ATOMS: atom_id res chain seq x y z
N MET A 1 -12.99 10.92 8.65
CA MET A 1 -12.79 9.60 9.24
C MET A 1 -14.13 8.90 9.41
N LYS A 2 -14.21 7.62 9.08
CA LYS A 2 -15.41 6.78 9.15
C LYS A 2 -15.02 5.37 9.60
N GLU A 3 -15.74 4.81 10.56
CA GLU A 3 -15.67 3.37 10.83
C GLU A 3 -16.54 2.64 9.80
N LEU A 4 -15.91 1.78 8.99
CA LEU A 4 -16.58 1.04 7.91
C LEU A 4 -17.37 -0.15 8.47
N ARG A 5 -16.78 -0.80 9.45
CA ARG A 5 -17.33 -1.90 10.25
C ARG A 5 -16.53 -2.03 11.55
N PRO A 6 -17.01 -2.75 12.57
CA PRO A 6 -16.33 -2.86 13.85
C PRO A 6 -14.84 -3.22 13.69
N GLY A 7 -13.96 -2.32 14.16
CA GLY A 7 -12.53 -2.50 14.12
C GLY A 7 -11.83 -2.17 12.78
N VAL A 8 -12.51 -1.51 11.83
CA VAL A 8 -11.92 -1.08 10.55
C VAL A 8 -12.30 0.38 10.26
N TRP A 9 -11.34 1.27 10.22
CA TRP A 9 -11.52 2.70 9.96
C TRP A 9 -10.89 3.11 8.63
N HIS A 10 -11.47 4.13 8.02
CA HIS A 10 -11.03 4.77 6.79
C HIS A 10 -11.03 6.28 6.96
N TRP A 11 -10.01 6.93 6.43
CA TRP A 11 -9.98 8.38 6.21
C TRP A 11 -9.22 8.71 4.94
N THR A 12 -9.45 9.90 4.42
CA THR A 12 -8.80 10.40 3.22
C THR A 12 -8.08 11.71 3.53
N SER A 13 -7.04 12.00 2.76
CA SER A 13 -6.29 13.26 2.86
C SER A 13 -5.73 13.65 1.49
N PRO A 14 -5.64 14.94 1.16
CA PRO A 14 -4.87 15.39 0.00
C PRO A 14 -3.39 15.08 0.23
N HIS A 15 -2.72 14.58 -0.81
CA HIS A 15 -1.29 14.29 -0.71
C HIS A 15 -0.47 15.58 -0.86
N PRO A 16 0.47 15.88 0.05
CA PRO A 16 1.19 17.16 0.06
C PRO A 16 2.08 17.38 -1.15
N ASP A 17 2.56 16.31 -1.77
CA ASP A 17 3.44 16.36 -2.95
C ASP A 17 2.70 16.19 -4.27
N TRP A 18 1.36 16.23 -4.23
CA TRP A 18 0.56 16.12 -5.43
C TRP A 18 0.53 17.44 -6.21
N ASP A 19 0.61 17.35 -7.52
CA ASP A 19 0.37 18.42 -8.46
C ASP A 19 -0.48 17.93 -9.65
N SER A 20 -0.95 18.85 -10.47
CA SER A 20 -1.85 18.54 -11.58
C SER A 20 -1.22 17.74 -12.74
N GLU A 21 0.09 17.49 -12.70
CA GLU A 21 0.81 16.66 -13.68
C GLU A 21 0.92 15.19 -13.23
N GLN A 22 0.52 14.90 -12.00
CA GLN A 22 0.51 13.53 -11.48
C GLN A 22 -0.55 12.69 -12.19
N TRP A 23 -0.21 11.41 -12.43
CA TRP A 23 -1.09 10.44 -13.07
C TRP A 23 -2.11 9.82 -12.10
N TRP A 24 -2.01 10.10 -10.80
CA TRP A 24 -2.86 9.58 -9.73
C TRP A 24 -3.66 10.71 -9.07
N PRO A 25 -4.82 10.41 -8.43
CA PRO A 25 -5.67 11.40 -7.78
C PRO A 25 -5.00 12.07 -6.59
N GLU A 26 -5.28 13.37 -6.38
CA GLU A 26 -4.78 14.15 -5.23
C GLU A 26 -5.09 13.50 -3.87
N VAL A 27 -6.30 12.94 -3.75
CA VAL A 27 -6.79 12.38 -2.50
C VAL A 27 -6.36 10.93 -2.37
N VAL A 28 -5.73 10.60 -1.24
CA VAL A 28 -5.30 9.25 -0.90
C VAL A 28 -6.08 8.71 0.29
N SER A 29 -6.30 7.42 0.31
CA SER A 29 -6.94 6.68 1.39
C SER A 29 -5.90 6.11 2.35
N SER A 30 -6.25 6.09 3.63
CA SER A 30 -5.50 5.46 4.72
C SER A 30 -6.45 4.70 5.62
N TYR A 31 -5.95 3.69 6.31
CA TYR A 31 -6.78 2.79 7.10
C TYR A 31 -6.20 2.53 8.48
N ALA A 32 -7.07 2.16 9.44
CA ALA A 32 -6.69 1.60 10.71
C ALA A 32 -7.50 0.34 10.96
N ILE A 33 -6.84 -0.71 11.46
CA ILE A 33 -7.48 -2.02 11.68
C ILE A 33 -7.06 -2.57 13.04
N GLU A 34 -8.05 -3.03 13.84
CA GLU A 34 -7.80 -3.78 15.07
C GLU A 34 -7.45 -5.24 14.73
N LEU A 35 -6.28 -5.70 15.18
CA LEU A 35 -5.76 -7.03 14.93
C LEU A 35 -5.30 -7.67 16.26
N GLY A 36 -6.24 -8.26 16.98
CA GLY A 36 -6.03 -8.71 18.36
C GLY A 36 -5.86 -7.53 19.31
N ASP A 37 -4.73 -7.47 20.00
CA ASP A 37 -4.38 -6.37 20.90
C ASP A 37 -3.71 -5.19 20.19
N ASP A 38 -3.43 -5.35 18.89
CA ASP A 38 -2.79 -4.32 18.09
C ASP A 38 -3.80 -3.44 17.35
N PHE A 39 -3.46 -2.16 17.21
CA PHE A 39 -4.16 -1.18 16.39
C PHE A 39 -3.21 -0.68 15.30
N VAL A 40 -3.37 -1.23 14.11
CA VAL A 40 -2.41 -1.09 13.00
C VAL A 40 -2.90 -0.07 11.99
N LEU A 41 -2.03 0.88 11.64
CA LEU A 41 -2.27 1.87 10.58
C LEU A 41 -1.70 1.35 9.25
N PHE A 42 -2.46 1.52 8.17
CA PHE A 42 -2.07 1.13 6.81
C PHE A 42 -1.92 2.36 5.93
N ASP A 43 -0.74 2.53 5.32
CA ASP A 43 -0.37 3.65 4.43
C ASP A 43 -0.80 5.02 5.00
N PRO A 44 -0.44 5.37 6.24
CA PRO A 44 -1.03 6.49 6.95
C PRO A 44 -0.56 7.84 6.42
N LEU A 45 -1.52 8.73 6.15
CA LEU A 45 -1.30 10.16 5.91
C LEU A 45 -2.30 10.97 6.75
N ALA A 46 -1.83 12.08 7.38
CA ALA A 46 -2.66 12.98 8.20
C ALA A 46 -3.56 12.24 9.18
N VAL A 47 -2.95 11.37 10.00
CA VAL A 47 -3.67 10.47 10.93
C VAL A 47 -4.48 11.27 11.94
N PRO A 48 -5.81 11.02 12.07
CA PRO A 48 -6.64 11.61 13.11
C PRO A 48 -6.11 11.31 14.52
N ASP A 49 -6.16 12.29 15.42
CA ASP A 49 -5.58 12.16 16.77
C ASP A 49 -6.10 10.94 17.53
N GLU A 50 -7.42 10.67 17.45
CA GLU A 50 -8.07 9.52 18.09
C GLU A 50 -7.50 8.18 17.63
N LEU A 51 -7.12 8.05 16.36
CA LEU A 51 -6.50 6.84 15.83
C LEU A 51 -5.02 6.79 16.17
N ARG A 52 -4.34 7.95 16.14
CA ARG A 52 -2.92 8.05 16.44
C ARG A 52 -2.61 7.62 17.87
N GLU A 53 -3.43 8.02 18.84
CA GLU A 53 -3.26 7.67 20.26
C GLU A 53 -3.41 6.17 20.53
N ARG A 54 -4.14 5.45 19.67
CA ARG A 54 -4.36 4.01 19.77
C ARG A 54 -3.33 3.18 19.00
N ALA A 55 -2.65 3.80 18.04
CA ALA A 55 -1.80 3.09 17.11
C ALA A 55 -0.60 2.42 17.76
N THR A 56 -0.37 1.14 17.45
CA THR A 56 0.74 0.32 17.96
C THR A 56 1.80 0.05 16.88
N ALA A 57 1.41 0.06 15.61
CA ALA A 57 2.31 -0.19 14.48
C ALA A 57 1.78 0.47 13.20
N VAL A 58 2.66 0.56 12.21
CA VAL A 58 2.37 0.94 10.84
C VAL A 58 2.72 -0.20 9.90
N VAL A 59 1.88 -0.43 8.91
CA VAL A 59 2.11 -1.36 7.80
C VAL A 59 1.99 -0.58 6.50
N LEU A 60 2.99 -0.71 5.62
CA LEU A 60 3.00 -0.09 4.30
C LEU A 60 2.80 -1.15 3.22
N THR A 61 1.96 -0.85 2.24
CA THR A 61 1.78 -1.70 1.05
C THR A 61 2.93 -1.54 0.05
N ALA A 62 3.61 -0.39 0.07
CA ALA A 62 4.77 -0.11 -0.74
C ALA A 62 5.74 0.83 0.02
N PRO A 63 7.05 0.78 -0.23
CA PRO A 63 8.01 1.63 0.47
C PRO A 63 7.77 3.12 0.22
N TYR A 64 7.28 3.50 -0.96
CA TYR A 64 6.95 4.90 -1.27
C TYR A 64 5.64 5.40 -0.63
N HIS A 65 4.90 4.54 0.09
CA HIS A 65 3.78 4.93 0.96
C HIS A 65 4.22 5.31 2.38
N GLU A 66 5.52 5.55 2.60
CA GLU A 66 6.05 6.00 3.88
C GLU A 66 5.32 7.26 4.39
N ARG A 67 5.07 8.23 3.50
CA ARG A 67 4.20 9.39 3.73
C ARG A 67 4.42 10.06 5.11
N TYR A 68 3.62 9.67 6.10
CA TYR A 68 3.63 10.19 7.46
C TYR A 68 4.12 9.17 8.50
N ALA A 69 4.39 7.93 8.11
CA ALA A 69 4.68 6.81 9.01
C ALA A 69 5.87 7.08 9.95
N ARG A 70 6.96 7.61 9.41
CA ARG A 70 8.17 7.93 10.17
C ARG A 70 7.91 8.91 11.32
N LYS A 71 7.04 9.90 11.12
CA LYS A 71 6.70 10.93 12.12
C LYS A 71 5.89 10.38 13.29
N LEU A 72 5.26 9.23 13.14
CA LEU A 72 4.49 8.58 14.21
C LEU A 72 5.40 7.94 15.27
N GLY A 73 6.66 7.65 14.96
CA GLY A 73 7.60 7.04 15.90
C GLY A 73 7.24 5.61 16.32
N LEU A 74 6.37 4.93 15.56
CA LEU A 74 5.93 3.55 15.75
C LEU A 74 6.81 2.57 14.96
N PRO A 75 6.78 1.24 15.28
CA PRO A 75 7.32 0.22 14.39
C PRO A 75 6.66 0.30 13.02
N ILE A 76 7.47 0.25 11.95
CA ILE A 76 7.00 0.30 10.56
C ILE A 76 7.33 -1.04 9.89
N HIS A 77 6.31 -1.76 9.41
CA HIS A 77 6.44 -2.97 8.62
C HIS A 77 6.21 -2.62 7.15
N THR A 78 7.18 -2.92 6.29
CA THR A 78 7.20 -2.47 4.90
C THR A 78 7.90 -3.50 4.01
N PRO A 79 7.56 -3.62 2.72
CA PRO A 79 8.43 -4.30 1.79
C PRO A 79 9.75 -3.53 1.61
N PRO A 80 10.84 -4.20 1.19
CA PRO A 80 12.10 -3.53 0.91
C PRO A 80 11.95 -2.53 -0.23
N ALA A 81 12.62 -1.39 -0.12
CA ALA A 81 12.71 -0.43 -1.21
C ALA A 81 13.68 -0.94 -2.30
N ASP A 82 13.35 -0.68 -3.57
CA ASP A 82 14.26 -0.97 -4.67
C ASP A 82 15.58 -0.23 -4.49
N THR A 83 16.67 -0.91 -4.86
CA THR A 83 17.99 -0.30 -4.99
C THR A 83 18.12 0.44 -6.33
N TRP A 84 19.23 1.17 -6.52
CA TRP A 84 19.57 1.78 -7.81
C TRP A 84 19.73 0.74 -8.89
N GLU A 85 20.38 -0.36 -8.55
CA GLU A 85 20.64 -1.48 -9.41
C GLU A 85 19.33 -2.12 -9.87
N ASP A 86 18.37 -2.30 -8.98
CA ASP A 86 17.04 -2.81 -9.32
C ASP A 86 16.33 -1.89 -10.33
N TRP A 87 16.41 -0.57 -10.15
CA TRP A 87 15.80 0.39 -11.06
C TRP A 87 16.46 0.40 -12.44
N VAL A 88 17.78 0.30 -12.47
CA VAL A 88 18.53 0.19 -13.74
C VAL A 88 18.13 -1.10 -14.47
N GLU A 89 18.07 -2.23 -13.75
CA GLU A 89 17.71 -3.53 -14.31
C GLU A 89 16.25 -3.56 -14.80
N LYS A 90 15.30 -3.15 -13.95
CA LYS A 90 13.86 -3.18 -14.27
C LYS A 90 13.46 -2.25 -15.41
N PHE A 91 14.06 -1.07 -15.48
CA PHE A 91 13.58 0.00 -16.35
C PHE A 91 14.58 0.48 -17.39
N GLY A 92 15.81 -0.05 -17.41
CA GLY A 92 16.85 0.41 -18.31
C GLY A 92 17.21 1.88 -18.12
N ILE A 93 17.11 2.41 -16.91
CA ILE A 93 17.34 3.82 -16.60
C ILE A 93 18.83 4.05 -16.35
N ASP A 94 19.32 5.22 -16.77
CA ASP A 94 20.66 5.67 -16.43
C ASP A 94 20.83 5.79 -14.90
N ALA A 95 21.81 5.09 -14.35
CA ALA A 95 22.08 5.04 -12.90
C ALA A 95 22.27 6.45 -12.28
N ASP A 96 22.93 7.37 -13.01
CA ASP A 96 23.14 8.72 -12.49
C ASP A 96 21.85 9.55 -12.42
N LYS A 97 20.91 9.28 -13.32
CA LYS A 97 19.57 9.91 -13.26
C LYS A 97 18.74 9.39 -12.10
N VAL A 98 18.82 8.10 -11.82
CA VAL A 98 18.05 7.48 -10.72
C VAL A 98 18.52 8.00 -9.37
N ARG A 99 19.84 8.07 -9.15
CA ARG A 99 20.42 8.59 -7.88
C ARG A 99 19.93 9.99 -7.52
N GLY A 100 19.67 10.83 -8.52
CA GLY A 100 19.13 12.18 -8.30
C GLY A 100 17.64 12.23 -7.95
N MET A 101 16.93 11.10 -8.03
CA MET A 101 15.49 11.01 -7.78
C MET A 101 15.14 10.42 -6.40
N GLU A 102 16.13 9.98 -5.62
CA GLU A 102 15.87 9.38 -4.32
C GLU A 102 15.41 10.41 -3.30
N SER A 103 14.25 10.17 -2.69
CA SER A 103 13.82 10.94 -1.53
C SER A 103 14.59 10.53 -0.28
N GLU A 104 14.72 11.43 0.71
CA GLU A 104 15.33 11.11 2.01
C GLU A 104 14.59 9.96 2.72
N ASP A 105 13.28 9.87 2.53
CA ASP A 105 12.43 8.84 3.14
C ASP A 105 12.70 7.45 2.55
N LEU A 106 12.89 7.34 1.23
CA LEU A 106 13.31 6.09 0.61
C LEU A 106 14.73 5.69 1.01
N ALA A 107 15.65 6.65 1.09
CA ALA A 107 17.01 6.42 1.58
C ALA A 107 16.99 5.89 3.03
N TRP A 108 16.15 6.47 3.90
CA TRP A 108 15.96 6.00 5.26
C TRP A 108 15.43 4.57 5.33
N LEU A 109 14.41 4.23 4.52
CA LEU A 109 13.86 2.86 4.46
C LEU A 109 14.90 1.85 3.97
N ARG A 110 15.73 2.21 2.97
CA ARG A 110 16.82 1.34 2.50
C ARG A 110 17.91 1.10 3.53
N ALA A 111 18.29 2.15 4.24
CA ALA A 111 19.32 2.06 5.25
C ALA A 111 18.94 1.17 6.44
N GLY A 112 17.66 0.81 6.56
CA GLY A 112 17.14 0.05 7.71
C GLY A 112 17.28 0.79 9.03
N GLU A 113 17.40 2.13 8.97
CA GLU A 113 17.52 2.96 10.14
C GLU A 113 16.19 3.13 10.88
N GLY A 114 16.25 3.29 12.20
CA GLY A 114 15.08 3.52 13.02
C GLY A 114 14.22 2.28 13.28
N LYS A 115 12.89 2.37 13.14
CA LYS A 115 11.91 1.33 13.48
C LYS A 115 11.39 0.54 12.28
N GLY A 116 12.11 0.57 11.16
CA GLY A 116 11.74 -0.15 9.94
C GLY A 116 11.99 -1.66 10.08
N HIS A 117 10.97 -2.45 9.74
CA HIS A 117 11.00 -3.91 9.66
C HIS A 117 10.65 -4.32 8.23
N PHE A 118 11.63 -4.87 7.50
CA PHE A 118 11.47 -5.23 6.09
C PHE A 118 10.97 -6.66 5.94
N HIS A 119 9.99 -6.86 5.07
CA HIS A 119 9.36 -8.16 4.85
C HIS A 119 9.13 -8.41 3.36
N GLU A 120 9.55 -9.57 2.89
CA GLU A 120 9.20 -10.08 1.56
C GLU A 120 7.74 -10.53 1.51
N PRO A 121 7.15 -10.76 0.31
CA PRO A 121 5.85 -11.40 0.19
C PRO A 121 5.76 -12.71 0.98
N GLY A 122 4.64 -12.93 1.67
CA GLY A 122 4.42 -14.09 2.53
C GLY A 122 3.73 -13.72 3.84
N PRO A 123 3.91 -14.52 4.90
CA PRO A 123 3.35 -14.23 6.23
C PRO A 123 4.06 -13.04 6.89
N TRP A 124 3.28 -12.07 7.33
CA TRP A 124 3.72 -10.89 8.07
C TRP A 124 3.21 -10.91 9.51
N PRO A 125 3.73 -10.02 10.40
CA PRO A 125 3.12 -9.78 11.71
C PRO A 125 1.62 -9.51 11.63
N PHE A 126 0.93 -9.61 12.75
CA PHE A 126 -0.52 -9.37 12.90
C PHE A 126 -1.41 -10.33 12.10
N GLY A 127 -0.87 -11.47 11.64
CA GLY A 127 -1.62 -12.46 10.84
C GLY A 127 -1.92 -11.99 9.40
N ILE A 128 -1.15 -11.04 8.88
CA ILE A 128 -1.26 -10.55 7.51
C ILE A 128 -0.56 -11.53 6.56
N LEU A 129 -1.15 -11.76 5.39
CA LEU A 129 -0.53 -12.48 4.28
C LEU A 129 -0.32 -11.51 3.12
N ALA A 130 0.95 -11.23 2.80
CA ALA A 130 1.33 -10.29 1.75
C ALA A 130 1.59 -11.02 0.43
N SER A 131 1.03 -10.50 -0.66
CA SER A 131 1.25 -10.97 -2.02
C SER A 131 1.79 -9.84 -2.88
N ALA A 132 2.72 -10.13 -3.79
CA ALA A 132 3.19 -9.16 -4.75
C ALA A 132 2.03 -8.71 -5.67
N GLY A 133 1.95 -7.43 -5.92
CA GLY A 133 0.96 -6.80 -6.78
C GLY A 133 1.55 -6.37 -8.13
N ARG A 134 1.53 -5.07 -8.42
CA ARG A 134 2.12 -4.52 -9.66
C ARG A 134 3.63 -4.72 -9.74
N GLU A 135 4.30 -4.68 -8.59
CA GLU A 135 5.72 -4.90 -8.41
C GLU A 135 5.95 -5.89 -7.26
N GLU A 136 7.17 -6.37 -7.10
CA GLU A 136 7.51 -7.29 -6.00
C GLU A 136 7.38 -6.60 -4.62
N ASN A 137 7.55 -5.29 -4.57
CA ASN A 137 7.43 -4.46 -3.37
C ASN A 137 6.24 -3.49 -3.38
N ASP A 138 5.27 -3.72 -4.24
CA ASP A 138 3.95 -3.06 -4.25
C ASP A 138 2.91 -4.14 -3.95
N LEU A 139 2.53 -4.26 -2.67
CA LEU A 139 1.91 -5.46 -2.14
C LEU A 139 0.39 -5.31 -1.99
N VAL A 140 -0.29 -6.44 -2.12
CA VAL A 140 -1.67 -6.63 -1.64
C VAL A 140 -1.62 -7.43 -0.35
N LEU A 141 -2.21 -6.89 0.71
CA LEU A 141 -2.17 -7.45 2.05
C LEU A 141 -3.52 -8.08 2.41
N TRP A 142 -3.58 -9.39 2.51
CA TRP A 142 -4.75 -10.11 2.99
C TRP A 142 -4.76 -10.21 4.51
N ILE A 143 -5.87 -9.84 5.13
CA ILE A 143 -6.11 -9.84 6.57
C ILE A 143 -7.25 -10.82 6.90
N PRO A 144 -6.94 -12.12 7.09
CA PRO A 144 -7.95 -13.17 7.28
C PRO A 144 -8.90 -12.91 8.44
N ALA A 145 -8.37 -12.42 9.58
CA ALA A 145 -9.15 -12.14 10.79
C ALA A 145 -10.27 -11.10 10.57
N ARG A 146 -10.21 -10.35 9.48
CA ARG A 146 -11.17 -9.30 9.15
C ARG A 146 -11.87 -9.50 7.80
N GLY A 147 -11.49 -10.49 7.00
CA GLY A 147 -12.02 -10.66 5.63
C GLY A 147 -11.70 -9.47 4.72
N VAL A 148 -10.53 -8.83 4.89
CA VAL A 148 -10.16 -7.56 4.23
C VAL A 148 -8.89 -7.74 3.42
N ILE A 149 -8.83 -7.11 2.23
CA ILE A 149 -7.54 -6.80 1.60
C ILE A 149 -7.27 -5.29 1.65
N VAL A 150 -6.00 -4.93 1.89
CA VAL A 150 -5.45 -3.60 1.63
C VAL A 150 -4.66 -3.73 0.34
N SER A 151 -5.16 -3.13 -0.74
CA SER A 151 -4.65 -3.37 -2.09
C SER A 151 -3.56 -2.40 -2.54
N GLY A 152 -3.26 -1.40 -1.72
CA GLY A 152 -2.30 -0.37 -2.10
C GLY A 152 -2.68 0.28 -3.43
N ASP A 153 -1.68 0.48 -4.26
CA ASP A 153 -1.87 1.00 -5.62
C ASP A 153 -2.17 -0.09 -6.64
N SER A 154 -1.96 -1.36 -6.30
CA SER A 154 -2.14 -2.48 -7.23
C SER A 154 -3.56 -2.62 -7.74
N LEU A 155 -4.54 -2.26 -6.89
CA LEU A 155 -5.95 -2.13 -7.25
C LEU A 155 -6.46 -0.82 -6.66
N SER A 156 -6.82 0.13 -7.50
CA SER A 156 -7.29 1.46 -7.11
C SER A 156 -8.44 1.91 -7.99
N ASP A 157 -9.22 2.88 -7.50
CA ASP A 157 -10.31 3.51 -8.24
C ASP A 157 -9.96 4.99 -8.51
N PHE A 158 -9.82 5.33 -9.78
CA PHE A 158 -9.57 6.70 -10.23
C PHE A 158 -10.84 7.39 -10.78
N GLY A 159 -12.01 6.85 -10.47
CA GLY A 159 -13.32 7.36 -10.87
C GLY A 159 -14.10 6.45 -11.82
N ASP A 160 -13.46 5.40 -12.34
CA ASP A 160 -14.06 4.43 -13.27
C ASP A 160 -14.34 3.07 -12.62
N GLY A 161 -14.23 2.98 -11.29
CA GLY A 161 -14.33 1.75 -10.51
C GLY A 161 -12.98 1.13 -10.20
N LEU A 162 -12.99 0.10 -9.33
CA LEU A 162 -11.78 -0.61 -8.94
C LEU A 162 -11.12 -1.28 -10.16
N GLY A 163 -9.83 -1.04 -10.35
CA GLY A 163 -9.07 -1.60 -11.45
C GLY A 163 -7.57 -1.64 -11.19
N ILE A 164 -6.84 -2.31 -12.09
CA ILE A 164 -5.38 -2.35 -12.07
C ILE A 164 -4.86 -1.03 -12.66
N GLN A 165 -4.21 -0.23 -11.83
CA GLN A 165 -3.66 1.06 -12.23
C GLN A 165 -2.18 0.91 -12.59
N MET A 166 -1.84 1.18 -13.85
CA MET A 166 -0.49 0.97 -14.41
C MET A 166 0.28 2.28 -14.62
N GLY A 167 -0.02 3.31 -13.83
CA GLY A 167 0.70 4.58 -13.93
C GLY A 167 2.17 4.46 -13.57
N GLY A 168 2.98 5.35 -14.13
CA GLY A 168 4.43 5.30 -13.99
C GLY A 168 5.08 4.19 -14.82
N ARG A 169 6.36 3.92 -14.54
CA ARG A 169 7.10 2.85 -15.22
C ARG A 169 6.84 1.52 -14.51
N LYS A 170 6.39 0.52 -15.26
CA LYS A 170 6.13 -0.83 -14.77
C LYS A 170 6.76 -1.85 -15.71
N HIS A 171 7.27 -2.94 -15.16
CA HIS A 171 7.85 -4.02 -15.95
C HIS A 171 6.82 -5.11 -16.31
N LEU A 172 5.69 -5.17 -15.60
CA LEU A 172 4.58 -6.06 -15.92
C LEU A 172 3.51 -5.37 -16.76
N THR A 173 2.76 -6.15 -17.54
CA THR A 173 1.54 -5.67 -18.21
C THR A 173 0.32 -5.81 -17.28
N PRO A 174 -0.81 -5.10 -17.56
CA PRO A 174 -2.04 -5.25 -16.78
C PRO A 174 -2.51 -6.70 -16.68
N GLU A 175 -2.39 -7.47 -17.78
CA GLU A 175 -2.80 -8.88 -17.83
C GLU A 175 -1.91 -9.76 -16.94
N GLN A 176 -0.62 -9.46 -16.85
CA GLN A 176 0.31 -10.16 -15.97
C GLN A 176 0.00 -9.86 -14.50
N VAL A 177 -0.31 -8.60 -14.17
CA VAL A 177 -0.75 -8.21 -12.82
C VAL A 177 -2.08 -8.87 -12.48
N ALA A 178 -3.06 -8.86 -13.39
CA ALA A 178 -4.33 -9.56 -13.19
C ALA A 178 -4.12 -11.05 -12.92
N ALA A 179 -3.28 -11.72 -13.71
CA ALA A 179 -2.96 -13.13 -13.51
C ALA A 179 -2.32 -13.40 -12.15
N ARG A 180 -1.43 -12.52 -11.69
CA ARG A 180 -0.80 -12.57 -10.37
C ARG A 180 -1.79 -12.41 -9.22
N LEU A 181 -2.75 -11.50 -9.36
CA LEU A 181 -3.75 -11.19 -8.34
C LEU A 181 -4.97 -12.12 -8.35
N ARG A 182 -5.22 -12.84 -9.44
CA ARG A 182 -6.40 -13.73 -9.58
C ARG A 182 -6.56 -14.76 -8.45
N PRO A 183 -5.50 -15.34 -7.84
CA PRO A 183 -5.64 -16.22 -6.67
C PRO A 183 -6.32 -15.57 -5.46
N LEU A 184 -6.37 -14.23 -5.36
CA LEU A 184 -7.14 -13.54 -4.31
C LEU A 184 -8.63 -13.88 -4.39
N LEU A 185 -9.15 -14.24 -5.57
CA LEU A 185 -10.55 -14.65 -5.74
C LEU A 185 -10.90 -15.97 -5.04
N ASP A 186 -9.91 -16.76 -4.65
CA ASP A 186 -10.12 -17.99 -3.86
C ASP A 186 -10.24 -17.71 -2.35
N LEU A 187 -9.94 -16.47 -1.92
CA LEU A 187 -10.02 -16.06 -0.53
C LEU A 187 -11.40 -15.50 -0.18
N PRO A 188 -11.87 -15.65 1.07
CA PRO A 188 -13.16 -15.12 1.52
C PRO A 188 -13.08 -13.61 1.79
N ILE A 189 -12.71 -12.84 0.78
CA ILE A 189 -12.59 -11.37 0.85
C ILE A 189 -14.00 -10.78 0.82
N GLU A 190 -14.27 -9.88 1.76
CA GLU A 190 -15.54 -9.14 1.87
C GLU A 190 -15.36 -7.65 1.59
N LEU A 191 -14.17 -7.11 1.88
CA LEU A 191 -13.88 -5.67 1.79
C LEU A 191 -12.52 -5.45 1.14
N VAL A 192 -12.45 -4.50 0.22
CA VAL A 192 -11.24 -4.07 -0.49
C VAL A 192 -10.96 -2.62 -0.11
N LEU A 193 -9.72 -2.35 0.30
CA LEU A 193 -9.23 -1.08 0.80
C LEU A 193 -8.10 -0.56 -0.11
N PRO A 194 -8.42 0.23 -1.14
CA PRO A 194 -7.42 0.75 -2.08
C PRO A 194 -6.69 2.00 -1.54
N ALA A 195 -5.48 2.29 -2.02
CA ALA A 195 -4.76 3.53 -1.68
C ALA A 195 -5.41 4.76 -2.33
N HIS A 196 -6.11 4.60 -3.44
CA HIS A 196 -6.90 5.63 -4.12
C HIS A 196 -8.31 5.12 -4.40
N GLY A 197 -9.29 5.98 -4.13
CA GLY A 197 -10.71 5.64 -4.22
C GLY A 197 -11.33 5.23 -2.89
N GLU A 198 -12.62 4.94 -2.91
CA GLU A 198 -13.39 4.51 -1.74
C GLU A 198 -13.24 3.01 -1.48
N PRO A 199 -13.37 2.59 -0.20
CA PRO A 199 -13.50 1.18 0.14
C PRO A 199 -14.63 0.51 -0.65
N THR A 200 -14.39 -0.70 -1.16
CA THR A 200 -15.34 -1.43 -2.00
C THR A 200 -15.44 -2.90 -1.60
N ASP A 201 -16.16 -3.69 -2.37
CA ASP A 201 -16.53 -5.05 -2.02
C ASP A 201 -15.89 -6.12 -2.93
N ARG A 202 -16.28 -7.37 -2.67
CA ARG A 202 -15.89 -8.54 -3.46
C ARG A 202 -16.30 -8.45 -4.92
N ALA A 203 -17.48 -7.91 -5.22
CA ALA A 203 -17.96 -7.85 -6.59
C ALA A 203 -17.09 -6.90 -7.44
N ALA A 204 -16.66 -5.79 -6.88
CA ALA A 204 -15.70 -4.90 -7.53
C ALA A 204 -14.34 -5.59 -7.77
N LEU A 205 -13.84 -6.39 -6.81
CA LEU A 205 -12.61 -7.17 -6.98
C LEU A 205 -12.75 -8.19 -8.12
N GLU A 206 -13.86 -8.92 -8.19
CA GLU A 206 -14.13 -9.88 -9.27
C GLU A 206 -14.18 -9.20 -10.63
N SER A 207 -14.79 -8.02 -10.71
CA SER A 207 -14.83 -7.21 -11.93
C SER A 207 -13.42 -6.73 -12.35
N ALA A 208 -12.61 -6.30 -11.40
CA ALA A 208 -11.26 -5.79 -11.67
C ALA A 208 -10.28 -6.88 -12.16
N LEU A 209 -10.51 -8.15 -11.79
CA LEU A 209 -9.63 -9.29 -12.10
C LEU A 209 -10.21 -10.28 -13.14
N SER A 210 -11.35 -9.93 -13.74
CA SER A 210 -12.05 -10.75 -14.76
C SER A 210 -11.33 -10.81 -16.12
#